data_26f76d02a5463ea59ec1fdaadc88b69f
#
_entry.id   26f76d02a5463ea59ec1fdaadc88b69f
#
_cell.length_a   1.000
_cell.length_b   1.000
_cell.length_c   1.000
_cell.angle_alpha   90.00
_cell.angle_beta   90.00
_cell.angle_gamma   90.00
#
_symmetry.space_group_name_H-M   'P 1'
#
loop_
_entity.id
_entity.type
_entity.pdbx_description
1 polymer ?
#
loop_
_entity_poly.entity_id
_entity_poly.type
_entity_poly.pdbx_seq_one_letter_code
_entity_poly.pdbx_strand_id
1 'polypeptide(L)'
;MADTNDIQTFIKPYMVPEGSDELNLNLQAMAASFAVTDDKIRDIIKGLHKSMKTGLDHDDPDALPMIPTYVSGRPTGKETGTFLALDLGGTNLRVCQVTLKGDTTYSLVQQKFTITQEAKESRLWDFIAECVGVFLEEHDLHPAHGMRTIPCGYTFSFPIYQTGIASGNLSMWNKSFT
;
A
#
# COMPACT_ATOMS: atom_id res chain seq x y z
N MET A 1 -12.18 17.15 14.15
CA MET A 1 -13.38 17.11 13.31
C MET A 1 -12.95 17.67 11.97
N ALA A 2 -12.75 16.83 10.96
CA ALA A 2 -12.41 17.31 9.62
C ALA A 2 -13.68 17.87 8.99
N ASP A 3 -13.52 19.04 8.37
CA ASP A 3 -14.59 19.82 7.79
C ASP A 3 -15.19 19.08 6.59
N THR A 4 -16.48 18.80 6.62
CA THR A 4 -17.21 18.03 5.59
C THR A 4 -17.35 18.76 4.27
N ASN A 5 -16.81 19.96 4.13
CA ASN A 5 -16.88 20.77 2.91
C ASN A 5 -15.80 20.45 1.87
N ASP A 6 -14.78 19.67 2.21
CA ASP A 6 -13.65 19.40 1.29
C ASP A 6 -13.91 18.32 0.24
N ILE A 7 -14.95 17.49 0.40
CA ILE A 7 -15.24 16.41 -0.56
C ILE A 7 -15.92 16.92 -1.84
N GLN A 8 -16.64 18.02 -1.77
CA GLN A 8 -17.27 18.60 -2.97
C GLN A 8 -16.29 19.31 -3.92
N THR A 9 -15.07 19.61 -3.48
CA THR A 9 -14.08 20.35 -4.27
C THR A 9 -13.31 19.45 -5.24
N PHE A 10 -13.38 18.13 -5.11
CA PHE A 10 -12.68 17.19 -5.99
C PHE A 10 -13.43 16.80 -7.27
N ILE A 11 -14.72 17.07 -7.36
CA ILE A 11 -15.46 16.90 -8.61
C ILE A 11 -15.55 18.27 -9.26
N LYS A 12 -14.48 18.71 -9.93
CA LYS A 12 -14.64 19.76 -10.96
C LYS A 12 -15.68 19.26 -11.93
N PRO A 13 -16.78 20.03 -12.18
CA PRO A 13 -17.70 19.64 -13.22
C PRO A 13 -16.88 19.56 -14.52
N TYR A 14 -16.82 18.38 -15.10
CA TYR A 14 -16.28 18.21 -16.44
C TYR A 14 -17.07 19.18 -17.33
N MET A 15 -16.39 20.15 -17.92
CA MET A 15 -16.99 20.95 -18.99
C MET A 15 -17.23 20.00 -20.15
N VAL A 16 -18.45 19.51 -20.25
CA VAL A 16 -18.89 18.73 -21.40
C VAL A 16 -18.93 19.70 -22.60
N PRO A 17 -18.21 19.40 -23.69
CA PRO A 17 -18.37 20.21 -24.93
C PRO A 17 -19.83 20.25 -25.30
N GLU A 18 -20.27 21.34 -25.94
CA GLU A 18 -21.65 21.49 -26.45
C GLU A 18 -22.03 20.24 -27.25
N GLY A 19 -22.76 19.32 -26.60
CA GLY A 19 -23.26 18.08 -27.16
C GLY A 19 -24.77 18.14 -27.28
N SER A 20 -25.36 17.17 -27.98
CA SER A 20 -26.81 17.03 -28.05
C SER A 20 -27.40 16.85 -26.66
N ASP A 21 -28.65 17.27 -26.44
CA ASP A 21 -29.37 17.10 -25.17
C ASP A 21 -29.36 15.61 -24.70
N GLU A 22 -29.43 14.69 -25.64
CA GLU A 22 -29.36 13.24 -25.41
C GLU A 22 -28.00 12.82 -24.83
N LEU A 23 -26.90 13.34 -25.34
CA LEU A 23 -25.55 13.05 -24.82
C LEU A 23 -25.42 13.58 -23.39
N ASN A 24 -25.91 14.79 -23.13
CA ASN A 24 -25.88 15.37 -21.78
C ASN A 24 -26.71 14.57 -20.78
N LEU A 25 -27.91 14.10 -21.19
CA LEU A 25 -28.73 13.22 -20.35
C LEU A 25 -28.03 11.89 -20.04
N ASN A 26 -27.41 11.29 -21.04
CA ASN A 26 -26.67 10.03 -20.84
C ASN A 26 -25.44 10.22 -19.92
N LEU A 27 -24.71 11.31 -20.07
CA LEU A 27 -23.58 11.64 -19.20
C LEU A 27 -24.03 11.93 -17.75
N GLN A 28 -25.15 12.62 -17.56
CA GLN A 28 -25.71 12.85 -16.23
C GLN A 28 -26.19 11.54 -15.58
N ALA A 29 -26.85 10.65 -16.32
CA ALA A 29 -27.28 9.36 -15.85
C ALA A 29 -26.08 8.49 -15.45
N MET A 30 -25.02 8.50 -16.26
CA MET A 30 -23.76 7.81 -15.95
C MET A 30 -23.11 8.39 -14.70
N ALA A 31 -22.95 9.71 -14.62
CA ALA A 31 -22.38 10.36 -13.43
C ALA A 31 -23.18 10.05 -12.17
N ALA A 32 -24.51 10.03 -12.24
CA ALA A 32 -25.38 9.67 -11.13
C ALA A 32 -25.19 8.19 -10.68
N SER A 33 -24.94 7.29 -11.64
CA SER A 33 -24.70 5.87 -11.31
C SER A 33 -23.39 5.65 -10.56
N PHE A 34 -22.37 6.48 -10.79
CA PHE A 34 -21.08 6.45 -10.08
C PHE A 34 -21.05 7.35 -8.83
N ALA A 35 -22.09 8.14 -8.59
CA ALA A 35 -22.12 9.00 -7.42
C ALA A 35 -22.19 8.17 -6.12
N VAL A 36 -21.25 8.45 -5.23
CA VAL A 36 -21.19 7.84 -3.91
C VAL A 36 -21.70 8.86 -2.90
N THR A 37 -22.94 8.64 -2.43
CA THR A 37 -23.55 9.50 -1.42
C THR A 37 -23.07 9.14 -0.02
N ASP A 38 -23.22 10.06 0.93
CA ASP A 38 -22.89 9.80 2.34
C ASP A 38 -23.62 8.58 2.89
N ASP A 39 -24.87 8.35 2.50
CA ASP A 39 -25.64 7.19 2.93
C ASP A 39 -25.05 5.89 2.38
N LYS A 40 -24.66 5.86 1.10
CA LYS A 40 -23.95 4.71 0.52
C LYS A 40 -22.62 4.45 1.25
N ILE A 41 -21.87 5.50 1.58
CA ILE A 41 -20.63 5.37 2.35
C ILE A 41 -20.91 4.77 3.73
N ARG A 42 -21.93 5.26 4.43
CA ARG A 42 -22.32 4.73 5.75
C ARG A 42 -22.73 3.26 5.69
N ASP A 43 -23.45 2.87 4.64
CA ASP A 43 -23.88 1.47 4.47
C ASP A 43 -22.69 0.56 4.12
N ILE A 44 -21.73 1.03 3.31
CA ILE A 44 -20.48 0.30 3.06
C ILE A 44 -19.70 0.14 4.36
N ILE A 45 -19.56 1.18 5.17
CA ILE A 45 -18.87 1.12 6.47
C ILE A 45 -19.54 0.11 7.40
N LYS A 46 -20.87 0.14 7.49
CA LYS A 46 -21.63 -0.85 8.31
C LYS A 46 -21.42 -2.28 7.81
N GLY A 47 -21.48 -2.48 6.49
CA GLY A 47 -21.26 -3.78 5.86
C GLY A 47 -19.86 -4.31 6.13
N LEU A 48 -18.83 -3.47 5.91
CA LEU A 48 -17.44 -3.82 6.17
C LEU A 48 -17.21 -4.16 7.65
N HIS A 49 -17.74 -3.33 8.56
CA HIS A 49 -17.63 -3.56 9.99
C HIS A 49 -18.27 -4.87 10.43
N LYS A 50 -19.44 -5.21 9.86
CA LYS A 50 -20.08 -6.50 10.08
C LYS A 50 -19.22 -7.66 9.60
N SER A 51 -18.67 -7.57 8.36
CA SER A 51 -17.81 -8.61 7.79
C SER A 51 -16.54 -8.81 8.60
N MET A 52 -15.91 -7.73 9.08
CA MET A 52 -14.75 -7.81 9.96
C MET A 52 -15.06 -8.49 11.28
N LYS A 53 -16.22 -8.18 11.91
CA LYS A 53 -16.65 -8.85 13.13
C LYS A 53 -16.89 -10.34 12.92
N THR A 54 -17.59 -10.71 11.83
CA THR A 54 -17.81 -12.12 11.49
C THR A 54 -16.48 -12.86 11.33
N GLY A 55 -15.50 -12.27 10.63
CA GLY A 55 -14.18 -12.87 10.43
C GLY A 55 -13.33 -12.98 11.70
N LEU A 56 -13.62 -12.17 12.74
CA LEU A 56 -12.97 -12.30 14.05
C LEU A 56 -13.61 -13.37 14.93
N ASP A 57 -14.91 -13.55 14.80
CA ASP A 57 -15.70 -14.43 15.68
C ASP A 57 -15.76 -15.87 15.17
N HIS A 58 -15.60 -16.08 13.86
CA HIS A 58 -15.80 -17.38 13.21
C HIS A 58 -14.75 -17.64 12.13
N ASP A 59 -14.31 -18.89 12.06
CA ASP A 59 -13.48 -19.39 10.97
C ASP A 59 -14.38 -19.69 9.75
N ASP A 60 -14.87 -18.63 9.11
CA ASP A 60 -15.81 -18.68 7.99
C ASP A 60 -15.00 -18.37 6.70
N PRO A 61 -14.91 -19.30 5.73
CA PRO A 61 -14.17 -19.11 4.50
C PRO A 61 -14.73 -17.96 3.63
N ASP A 62 -15.99 -17.58 3.81
CA ASP A 62 -16.63 -16.49 3.08
C ASP A 62 -16.48 -15.13 3.80
N ALA A 63 -15.96 -15.12 5.03
CA ALA A 63 -15.73 -13.92 5.79
C ALA A 63 -14.34 -13.31 5.48
N LEU A 64 -14.13 -12.07 5.91
CA LEU A 64 -12.79 -11.47 5.87
C LEU A 64 -11.85 -12.25 6.78
N PRO A 65 -10.67 -12.67 6.31
CA PRO A 65 -9.78 -13.55 7.08
C PRO A 65 -9.19 -12.92 8.35
N MET A 66 -9.32 -11.60 8.54
CA MET A 66 -8.88 -10.85 9.73
C MET A 66 -7.53 -11.31 10.29
N ILE A 67 -6.55 -11.46 9.38
CA ILE A 67 -5.21 -11.93 9.72
C ILE A 67 -4.56 -10.95 10.70
N PRO A 68 -4.01 -11.42 11.84
CA PRO A 68 -3.37 -10.55 12.81
C PRO A 68 -2.14 -9.86 12.24
N THR A 69 -1.97 -8.58 12.53
CA THR A 69 -0.77 -7.81 12.26
C THR A 69 0.07 -7.68 13.52
N TYR A 70 1.39 -7.67 13.36
CA TYR A 70 2.33 -7.44 14.45
C TYR A 70 2.76 -5.97 14.57
N VAL A 71 2.21 -5.09 13.72
CA VAL A 71 2.41 -3.64 13.81
C VAL A 71 1.35 -3.07 14.75
N SER A 72 1.73 -2.84 16.01
CA SER A 72 0.82 -2.39 17.07
C SER A 72 0.91 -0.88 17.37
N GLY A 73 1.97 -0.21 16.91
CA GLY A 73 2.20 1.21 17.14
C GLY A 73 1.62 2.11 16.04
N ARG A 74 1.37 3.35 16.39
CA ARG A 74 1.07 4.41 15.42
C ARG A 74 2.23 5.40 15.39
N PRO A 75 2.59 5.96 14.22
CA PRO A 75 3.57 7.03 14.14
C PRO A 75 3.13 8.21 14.98
N THR A 76 4.05 8.81 15.70
CA THR A 76 3.83 10.02 16.52
C THR A 76 4.16 11.30 15.75
N GLY A 77 4.91 11.14 14.63
CA GLY A 77 5.45 12.25 13.85
C GLY A 77 6.74 12.86 14.45
N LYS A 78 7.23 12.28 15.56
CA LYS A 78 8.48 12.69 16.23
C LYS A 78 9.64 11.75 15.94
N GLU A 79 9.39 10.70 15.17
CA GLU A 79 10.41 9.74 14.76
C GLU A 79 11.45 10.45 13.87
N THR A 80 12.71 10.10 14.10
CA THR A 80 13.84 10.60 13.31
C THR A 80 14.71 9.45 12.85
N GLY A 81 15.39 9.63 11.73
CA GLY A 81 16.35 8.67 11.21
C GLY A 81 16.12 8.33 9.74
N THR A 82 17.06 7.56 9.20
CA THR A 82 17.01 7.06 7.83
C THR A 82 16.73 5.57 7.84
N PHE A 83 15.76 5.16 7.03
CA PHE A 83 15.24 3.80 6.94
C PHE A 83 15.19 3.38 5.48
N LEU A 84 15.36 2.09 5.23
CA LEU A 84 14.98 1.49 3.96
C LEU A 84 13.55 0.96 4.04
N ALA A 85 12.85 1.04 2.93
CA ALA A 85 11.57 0.40 2.75
C ALA A 85 11.55 -0.37 1.43
N LEU A 86 11.14 -1.63 1.49
CA LEU A 86 10.97 -2.48 0.31
C LEU A 86 9.48 -2.78 0.14
N ASP A 87 9.01 -2.68 -1.10
CA ASP A 87 7.64 -3.05 -1.47
C ASP A 87 7.67 -4.02 -2.65
N LEU A 88 7.40 -5.29 -2.38
CA LEU A 88 7.35 -6.35 -3.38
C LEU A 88 5.91 -6.57 -3.84
N GLY A 89 5.63 -6.15 -5.07
CA GLY A 89 4.37 -6.45 -5.76
C GLY A 89 4.48 -7.63 -6.73
N GLY A 90 3.49 -7.81 -7.57
CA GLY A 90 3.48 -8.87 -8.59
C GLY A 90 4.37 -8.59 -9.81
N THR A 91 4.66 -7.34 -10.10
CA THR A 91 5.40 -6.91 -11.30
C THR A 91 6.65 -6.12 -10.97
N ASN A 92 6.67 -5.45 -9.84
CA ASN A 92 7.74 -4.53 -9.49
C ASN A 92 8.16 -4.70 -8.03
N LEU A 93 9.45 -4.50 -7.80
CA LEU A 93 10.04 -4.20 -6.51
C LEU A 93 10.30 -2.71 -6.43
N ARG A 94 9.89 -2.05 -5.37
CA ARG A 94 10.31 -0.69 -5.03
C ARG A 94 11.27 -0.74 -3.87
N VAL A 95 12.36 -0.03 -4.02
CA VAL A 95 13.35 0.21 -2.97
C VAL A 95 13.32 1.70 -2.66
N CYS A 96 13.11 2.03 -1.40
CA CYS A 96 12.97 3.41 -0.94
C CYS A 96 13.91 3.69 0.22
N GLN A 97 14.47 4.90 0.23
CA GLN A 97 15.05 5.51 1.42
C GLN A 97 14.06 6.53 1.97
N VAL A 98 13.71 6.39 3.23
CA VAL A 98 12.85 7.33 3.94
C VAL A 98 13.64 7.97 5.06
N THR A 99 13.78 9.30 5.04
CA THR A 99 14.39 10.04 6.13
C THR A 99 13.33 10.82 6.88
N LEU A 100 13.07 10.42 8.13
CA LEU A 100 12.12 11.05 9.03
C LEU A 100 12.82 12.20 9.78
N LYS A 101 12.17 13.37 9.84
CA LYS A 101 12.76 14.60 10.38
C LYS A 101 12.30 14.93 11.79
N GLY A 102 11.32 14.19 12.35
CA GLY A 102 10.82 14.41 13.70
C GLY A 102 9.82 15.55 13.84
N ASP A 103 9.36 16.11 12.74
CA ASP A 103 8.42 17.22 12.65
C ASP A 103 7.20 16.90 11.78
N THR A 104 6.84 15.62 11.70
CA THR A 104 5.83 15.06 10.78
C THR A 104 6.20 15.09 9.30
N THR A 105 7.37 15.64 8.95
CA THR A 105 7.85 15.67 7.56
C THR A 105 8.90 14.58 7.30
N TYR A 106 9.04 14.22 6.04
CA TYR A 106 10.04 13.25 5.60
C TYR A 106 10.57 13.60 4.21
N SER A 107 11.72 13.05 3.86
CA SER A 107 12.19 12.99 2.49
C SER A 107 12.19 11.55 2.00
N LEU A 108 11.91 11.37 0.72
CA LEU A 108 11.81 10.07 0.06
C LEU A 108 12.65 10.07 -1.20
N VAL A 109 13.54 9.08 -1.30
CA VAL A 109 14.19 8.68 -2.55
C VAL A 109 13.72 7.28 -2.88
N GLN A 110 13.34 7.01 -4.12
CA GLN A 110 12.83 5.70 -4.51
C GLN A 110 13.31 5.28 -5.89
N GLN A 111 13.47 3.98 -6.04
CA GLN A 111 13.77 3.34 -7.32
C GLN A 111 12.85 2.13 -7.53
N LYS A 112 12.45 1.92 -8.76
CA LYS A 112 11.55 0.85 -9.15
C LYS A 112 12.27 -0.11 -10.07
N PHE A 113 12.24 -1.39 -9.72
CA PHE A 113 12.81 -2.48 -10.49
C PHE A 113 11.70 -3.38 -11.01
N THR A 114 11.73 -3.72 -12.29
CA THR A 114 10.80 -4.69 -12.87
C THR A 114 11.27 -6.09 -12.53
N ILE A 115 10.40 -6.91 -11.94
CA ILE A 115 10.72 -8.29 -11.56
C ILE A 115 10.79 -9.15 -12.82
N THR A 116 11.93 -9.79 -13.04
CA THR A 116 12.14 -10.68 -14.17
C THR A 116 11.38 -11.99 -13.99
N GLN A 117 11.14 -12.71 -15.10
CA GLN A 117 10.51 -14.02 -15.02
C GLN A 117 11.38 -15.02 -14.24
N GLU A 118 12.68 -15.01 -14.45
CA GLU A 118 13.64 -15.84 -13.71
C GLU A 118 13.57 -15.58 -12.19
N ALA A 119 13.46 -14.30 -11.79
CA ALA A 119 13.31 -13.94 -10.36
C ALA A 119 12.01 -14.49 -9.77
N LYS A 120 10.92 -14.53 -10.54
CA LYS A 120 9.65 -15.09 -10.08
C LYS A 120 9.69 -16.62 -9.88
N GLU A 121 10.48 -17.32 -10.69
CA GLU A 121 10.53 -18.78 -10.70
C GLU A 121 11.53 -19.35 -9.70
N SER A 122 12.70 -18.74 -9.53
CA SER A 122 13.78 -19.39 -8.76
C SER A 122 14.76 -18.49 -8.03
N ARG A 123 14.86 -17.19 -8.38
CA ARG A 123 15.91 -16.30 -7.87
C ARG A 123 15.40 -15.03 -7.20
N LEU A 124 14.23 -15.09 -6.59
CA LEU A 124 13.59 -13.91 -6.01
C LEU A 124 14.46 -13.19 -4.97
N TRP A 125 15.05 -13.94 -4.07
CA TRP A 125 15.84 -13.35 -2.98
C TRP A 125 17.17 -12.76 -3.45
N ASP A 126 17.83 -13.40 -4.41
CA ASP A 126 19.04 -12.87 -5.04
C ASP A 126 18.71 -11.58 -5.81
N PHE A 127 17.62 -11.59 -6.58
CA PHE A 127 17.14 -10.41 -7.29
C PHE A 127 16.84 -9.23 -6.35
N ILE A 128 16.16 -9.47 -5.23
CA ILE A 128 15.89 -8.43 -4.22
C ILE A 128 17.21 -7.89 -3.66
N ALA A 129 18.14 -8.76 -3.30
CA ALA A 129 19.44 -8.35 -2.76
C ALA A 129 20.26 -7.54 -3.77
N GLU A 130 20.28 -7.94 -5.04
CA GLU A 130 20.93 -7.19 -6.13
C GLU A 130 20.30 -5.82 -6.31
N CYS A 131 18.96 -5.71 -6.34
CA CYS A 131 18.27 -4.43 -6.48
C CYS A 131 18.55 -3.49 -5.28
N VAL A 132 18.60 -4.02 -4.07
CA VAL A 132 18.97 -3.24 -2.89
C VAL A 132 20.42 -2.78 -2.99
N GLY A 133 21.34 -3.65 -3.41
CA GLY A 133 22.75 -3.29 -3.61
C GLY A 133 22.92 -2.13 -4.60
N VAL A 134 22.29 -2.24 -5.77
CA VAL A 134 22.30 -1.18 -6.80
C VAL A 134 21.74 0.13 -6.24
N PHE A 135 20.62 0.09 -5.53
CA PHE A 135 20.02 1.27 -4.93
C PHE A 135 20.93 1.94 -3.91
N LEU A 136 21.59 1.17 -3.04
CA LEU A 136 22.51 1.69 -2.03
C LEU A 136 23.74 2.35 -2.65
N GLU A 137 24.30 1.74 -3.71
CA GLU A 137 25.46 2.28 -4.44
C GLU A 137 25.11 3.56 -5.20
N GLU A 138 24.01 3.57 -5.95
CA GLU A 138 23.61 4.73 -6.76
C GLU A 138 23.26 5.97 -5.91
N HIS A 139 22.83 5.76 -4.68
CA HIS A 139 22.44 6.83 -3.77
C HIS A 139 23.47 7.10 -2.65
N ASP A 140 24.65 6.49 -2.71
CA ASP A 140 25.73 6.63 -1.71
C ASP A 140 25.23 6.44 -0.26
N LEU A 141 24.41 5.40 -0.07
CA LEU A 141 23.75 5.14 1.19
C LEU A 141 24.56 4.19 2.06
N HIS A 142 25.09 4.74 3.12
CA HIS A 142 25.82 4.01 4.13
C HIS A 142 25.13 4.08 5.49
N PRO A 143 25.30 3.08 6.36
CA PRO A 143 24.83 3.18 7.74
C PRO A 143 25.42 4.44 8.40
N ALA A 144 24.61 5.15 9.19
CA ALA A 144 25.08 6.30 9.95
C ALA A 144 26.28 5.92 10.83
N HIS A 145 27.14 6.90 11.12
CA HIS A 145 28.37 6.68 11.86
C HIS A 145 28.10 5.95 13.20
N GLY A 146 28.72 4.81 13.42
CA GLY A 146 28.48 3.95 14.59
C GLY A 146 27.38 2.90 14.45
N MET A 147 26.60 2.92 13.38
CA MET A 147 25.61 1.88 13.05
C MET A 147 26.20 0.88 12.05
N ARG A 148 25.96 -0.40 12.27
CA ARG A 148 26.37 -1.46 11.34
C ARG A 148 25.34 -1.75 10.24
N THR A 149 24.10 -1.31 10.45
CA THR A 149 22.95 -1.65 9.59
C THR A 149 22.01 -0.46 9.45
N ILE A 150 21.32 -0.39 8.31
CA ILE A 150 20.19 0.51 8.11
C ILE A 150 18.92 -0.29 8.41
N PRO A 151 18.03 0.16 9.31
CA PRO A 151 16.76 -0.53 9.55
C PRO A 151 15.93 -0.57 8.27
N CYS A 152 15.32 -1.74 7.98
CA CYS A 152 14.56 -1.97 6.77
C CYS A 152 13.16 -2.46 7.10
N GLY A 153 12.14 -1.77 6.57
CA GLY A 153 10.75 -2.25 6.52
C GLY A 153 10.51 -2.98 5.20
N TYR A 154 9.91 -4.17 5.24
CA TYR A 154 9.61 -4.95 4.05
C TYR A 154 8.11 -5.24 3.97
N THR A 155 7.44 -4.70 2.95
CA THR A 155 6.06 -5.02 2.63
C THR A 155 6.02 -6.15 1.60
N PHE A 156 5.44 -7.26 2.01
CA PHE A 156 5.36 -8.49 1.23
C PHE A 156 3.91 -8.76 0.86
N SER A 157 3.53 -8.40 -0.35
CA SER A 157 2.13 -8.44 -0.81
C SER A 157 1.68 -9.83 -1.26
N PHE A 158 1.93 -10.84 -0.43
CA PHE A 158 1.51 -12.23 -0.64
C PHE A 158 0.84 -12.78 0.60
N PRO A 159 0.02 -13.83 0.49
CA PRO A 159 -0.58 -14.49 1.65
C PRO A 159 0.50 -15.11 2.55
N ILE A 160 0.61 -14.64 3.78
CA ILE A 160 1.56 -15.17 4.78
C ILE A 160 0.85 -15.45 6.10
N TYR A 161 1.31 -16.47 6.79
CA TYR A 161 1.04 -16.67 8.21
C TYR A 161 2.17 -16.01 9.00
N GLN A 162 1.94 -14.79 9.44
CA GLN A 162 2.91 -14.02 10.18
C GLN A 162 3.04 -14.57 11.60
N THR A 163 4.26 -14.81 12.07
CA THR A 163 4.56 -15.34 13.41
C THR A 163 5.25 -14.31 14.31
N GLY A 164 5.64 -13.16 13.75
CA GLY A 164 6.26 -12.03 14.43
C GLY A 164 6.43 -10.85 13.49
N ILE A 165 6.96 -9.74 14.01
CA ILE A 165 7.15 -8.50 13.22
C ILE A 165 8.09 -8.71 12.01
N ALA A 166 9.06 -9.61 12.13
CA ALA A 166 10.07 -9.90 11.12
C ALA A 166 10.08 -11.38 10.69
N SER A 167 9.00 -12.14 10.95
CA SER A 167 8.93 -13.55 10.64
C SER A 167 7.54 -13.99 10.22
N GLY A 168 7.47 -14.96 9.32
CA GLY A 168 6.23 -15.52 8.82
C GLY A 168 6.50 -16.64 7.82
N ASN A 169 5.49 -17.44 7.55
CA ASN A 169 5.50 -18.51 6.56
C ASN A 169 4.62 -18.12 5.36
N LEU A 170 5.15 -18.24 4.17
CA LEU A 170 4.36 -18.07 2.96
C LEU A 170 3.27 -19.15 2.91
N SER A 171 2.03 -18.73 2.70
CA SER A 171 0.92 -19.65 2.50
C SER A 171 0.90 -20.23 1.10
N MET A 172 0.97 -19.34 0.11
CA MET A 172 1.01 -19.72 -1.31
C MET A 172 1.59 -18.59 -2.15
N TRP A 173 2.18 -18.98 -3.27
CA TRP A 173 2.52 -18.02 -4.31
C TRP A 173 1.27 -17.65 -5.13
N ASN A 174 1.21 -16.40 -5.57
CA ASN A 174 0.23 -15.88 -6.53
C ASN A 174 0.90 -14.84 -7.45
N LYS A 175 0.15 -14.09 -8.26
CA LYS A 175 0.69 -13.03 -9.13
C LYS A 175 1.79 -13.53 -10.08
N SER A 176 1.66 -14.76 -10.60
CA SER A 176 2.62 -15.41 -11.52
C SER A 176 3.99 -15.74 -10.91
N PHE A 177 4.10 -15.85 -9.59
CA PHE A 177 5.23 -16.47 -8.92
C PHE A 177 4.99 -17.97 -8.75
N THR A 178 6.06 -18.77 -8.82
CA THR A 178 6.02 -20.23 -8.71
C THR A 178 7.04 -20.75 -7.70
#